data_c1d39a8606361d9559a468d91446c268
#
_entry.id   c1d39a8606361d9559a468d91446c268
#
_cell.length_a   1.000
_cell.length_b   1.000
_cell.length_c   1.000
_cell.angle_alpha   90.00
_cell.angle_beta   90.00
_cell.angle_gamma   90.00
#
_symmetry.space_group_name_H-M   'P 1'
#
loop_
_entity.id
_entity.type
_entity.pdbx_description
1 polymer ?
#
loop_
_entity_poly.entity_id
_entity_poly.type
_entity_poly.pdbx_seq_one_letter_code
_entity_poly.pdbx_strand_id
1 'polypeptide(L)'
;MLVYRHKIKKFIRRMNMKKGLLILGFALMMMASATACGSQSGTEKDGGNAKTESTAASTDKKSQKFPEFKAKTVTGEDISSDVFKDNKLTVVNVWGSWCGPCVAEIPELQKLYENMKDKGVNVVGLAQDAGTDMGAVKDILEKNKVTYQNVVPEGAVTDFVMSIQAFPSTFLVDSEGNIVDKIQGGRDLESFTKAVEDALNKM
;
A
#
# COMPACT_ATOMS: atom_id res chain seq x y z
N MET A 1 31.49 24.05 -19.28
CA MET A 1 30.05 24.33 -19.09
C MET A 1 29.23 24.50 -20.38
N LEU A 2 29.81 24.87 -21.52
CA LEU A 2 29.06 25.06 -22.78
C LEU A 2 28.61 23.78 -23.49
N VAL A 3 29.34 22.70 -23.39
CA VAL A 3 29.06 21.43 -24.11
C VAL A 3 27.81 20.72 -23.56
N TYR A 4 27.52 20.87 -22.27
CA TYR A 4 26.36 20.25 -21.63
C TYR A 4 25.03 20.90 -22.04
N ARG A 5 25.02 22.23 -22.22
CA ARG A 5 23.85 22.99 -22.71
C ARG A 5 23.43 22.62 -24.13
N HIS A 6 24.37 22.22 -24.98
CA HIS A 6 24.08 21.87 -26.37
C HIS A 6 23.41 20.49 -26.52
N LYS A 7 23.79 19.53 -25.66
CA LYS A 7 23.17 18.19 -25.64
C LYS A 7 21.73 18.20 -25.14
N ILE A 8 21.42 19.04 -24.14
CA ILE A 8 20.08 19.16 -23.59
C ILE A 8 19.11 19.78 -24.62
N LYS A 9 19.51 20.83 -25.35
CA LYS A 9 18.68 21.44 -26.39
C LYS A 9 18.36 20.48 -27.55
N LYS A 10 19.29 19.59 -27.90
CA LYS A 10 19.10 18.59 -28.96
C LYS A 10 18.15 17.46 -28.53
N PHE A 11 18.16 17.11 -27.24
CA PHE A 11 17.27 16.11 -26.67
C PHE A 11 15.82 16.60 -26.58
N ILE A 12 15.60 17.84 -26.14
CA ILE A 12 14.27 18.48 -26.05
C ILE A 12 13.64 18.64 -27.44
N ARG A 13 14.45 18.97 -28.46
CA ARG A 13 13.95 19.13 -29.85
C ARG A 13 13.49 17.81 -30.47
N ARG A 14 14.12 16.67 -30.07
CA ARG A 14 13.71 15.33 -30.53
C ARG A 14 12.40 14.85 -29.89
N MET A 15 12.14 15.22 -28.64
CA MET A 15 10.90 14.85 -27.94
C MET A 15 9.67 15.59 -28.48
N ASN A 16 9.80 16.86 -28.87
CA ASN A 16 8.68 17.63 -29.41
C ASN A 16 8.29 17.25 -30.84
N MET A 17 9.21 16.65 -31.63
CA MET A 17 8.91 16.21 -32.99
C MET A 17 8.07 14.92 -33.06
N LYS A 18 8.07 14.10 -31.99
CA LYS A 18 7.25 12.86 -31.94
C LYS A 18 5.81 13.10 -31.49
N LYS A 19 5.49 14.24 -30.87
CA LYS A 19 4.13 14.61 -30.46
C LYS A 19 3.26 15.23 -31.56
N GLY A 20 3.86 15.71 -32.65
CA GLY A 20 3.15 16.36 -33.77
C GLY A 20 2.56 15.40 -34.79
N LEU A 21 2.91 14.11 -34.80
CA LEU A 21 2.51 13.17 -35.86
C LEU A 21 1.34 12.24 -35.47
N LEU A 22 0.80 12.34 -34.27
CA LEU A 22 -0.29 11.48 -33.74
C LEU A 22 -1.66 12.16 -33.66
N ILE A 23 -1.81 13.43 -34.11
CA ILE A 23 -3.09 14.18 -34.01
C ILE A 23 -3.88 14.21 -35.34
N LEU A 24 -3.37 13.65 -36.43
CA LEU A 24 -4.05 13.73 -37.73
C LEU A 24 -4.82 12.48 -38.17
N GLY A 25 -5.04 11.51 -37.31
CA GLY A 25 -5.64 10.21 -37.66
C GLY A 25 -7.02 9.89 -37.06
N PHE A 26 -7.68 10.79 -36.33
CA PHE A 26 -8.92 10.44 -35.59
C PHE A 26 -10.15 11.31 -35.91
N ALA A 27 -10.28 11.77 -37.15
CA ALA A 27 -11.42 12.58 -37.55
C ALA A 27 -12.11 12.03 -38.80
N LEU A 28 -12.46 10.73 -38.87
CA LEU A 28 -13.40 10.22 -39.89
C LEU A 28 -13.90 8.81 -39.49
N MET A 29 -14.84 8.71 -38.55
CA MET A 29 -15.77 7.57 -38.47
C MET A 29 -16.86 7.81 -37.43
N MET A 30 -17.81 8.67 -37.73
CA MET A 30 -19.12 8.72 -37.11
C MET A 30 -20.14 8.96 -38.17
N MET A 31 -20.82 7.90 -38.66
CA MET A 31 -22.20 7.97 -39.18
C MET A 31 -22.80 6.56 -39.30
N ALA A 32 -24.05 6.50 -38.90
CA ALA A 32 -25.09 5.47 -39.16
C ALA A 32 -25.12 4.28 -38.17
N SER A 33 -26.09 4.23 -37.24
CA SER A 33 -27.43 3.71 -37.54
C SER A 33 -28.37 3.90 -36.36
N ALA A 34 -29.46 4.60 -36.59
CA ALA A 34 -30.67 4.64 -35.80
C ALA A 34 -31.63 3.53 -36.28
N THR A 35 -32.62 3.21 -35.42
CA THR A 35 -33.82 2.38 -35.55
C THR A 35 -33.72 1.05 -34.79
N ALA A 36 -34.59 0.71 -33.81
CA ALA A 36 -36.03 0.76 -33.84
C ALA A 36 -36.63 0.70 -32.38
N CYS A 37 -37.73 1.40 -32.21
CA CYS A 37 -38.73 1.30 -31.17
C CYS A 37 -39.39 -0.08 -31.10
N GLY A 38 -39.79 -0.52 -29.86
CA GLY A 38 -40.70 -1.61 -29.63
C GLY A 38 -41.25 -1.53 -28.19
N SER A 39 -42.38 -0.85 -28.10
CA SER A 39 -43.24 -0.75 -26.89
C SER A 39 -44.06 -2.02 -26.74
N GLN A 40 -44.13 -2.61 -25.54
CA GLN A 40 -45.41 -3.22 -25.10
C GLN A 40 -45.49 -3.36 -23.58
N SER A 41 -46.56 -2.83 -23.09
CA SER A 41 -47.17 -2.85 -21.79
C SER A 41 -47.67 -4.23 -21.40
N GLY A 42 -47.64 -4.59 -20.12
CA GLY A 42 -48.31 -5.75 -19.56
C GLY A 42 -48.22 -5.77 -18.03
N THR A 43 -49.32 -5.49 -17.42
CA THR A 43 -49.65 -5.35 -15.99
C THR A 43 -49.67 -6.72 -15.28
N GLU A 44 -49.48 -6.65 -13.96
CA GLU A 44 -50.06 -7.37 -12.81
C GLU A 44 -49.23 -8.39 -12.04
N LYS A 45 -49.01 -8.01 -10.78
CA LYS A 45 -49.17 -8.66 -9.47
C LYS A 45 -48.94 -10.16 -9.35
N ASP A 46 -48.02 -10.59 -8.49
CA ASP A 46 -48.44 -11.14 -7.18
C ASP A 46 -47.23 -11.35 -6.26
N GLY A 47 -47.48 -11.34 -4.94
CA GLY A 47 -46.51 -11.35 -3.87
C GLY A 47 -45.84 -12.70 -3.67
N GLY A 48 -44.57 -12.62 -3.37
CA GLY A 48 -43.72 -13.75 -2.96
C GLY A 48 -42.65 -13.25 -2.01
N ASN A 49 -42.94 -13.28 -0.70
CA ASN A 49 -42.02 -13.03 0.39
C ASN A 49 -40.90 -14.09 0.36
N ALA A 50 -39.79 -13.83 -0.31
CA ALA A 50 -38.58 -14.60 -0.20
C ALA A 50 -37.67 -13.97 0.87
N LYS A 51 -37.82 -14.48 2.09
CA LYS A 51 -36.90 -14.30 3.19
C LYS A 51 -35.53 -14.81 2.75
N THR A 52 -34.68 -13.91 2.27
CA THR A 52 -33.26 -14.25 2.03
C THR A 52 -32.61 -14.40 3.39
N GLU A 53 -32.53 -15.63 3.85
CA GLU A 53 -31.63 -16.00 4.91
C GLU A 53 -30.22 -15.70 4.42
N SER A 54 -29.65 -14.60 4.94
CA SER A 54 -28.23 -14.35 4.88
C SER A 54 -27.55 -15.46 5.67
N THR A 55 -27.18 -16.53 4.98
CA THR A 55 -26.26 -17.53 5.51
C THR A 55 -24.94 -16.80 5.74
N ALA A 56 -24.71 -16.40 6.98
CA ALA A 56 -23.39 -16.02 7.43
C ALA A 56 -22.49 -17.24 7.23
N ALA A 57 -21.78 -17.28 6.10
CA ALA A 57 -20.69 -18.20 5.91
C ALA A 57 -19.66 -17.86 6.98
N SER A 58 -19.62 -18.66 8.05
CA SER A 58 -18.48 -18.76 8.92
C SER A 58 -17.35 -19.37 8.09
N THR A 59 -16.64 -18.52 7.34
CA THR A 59 -15.36 -18.92 6.79
C THR A 59 -14.44 -19.09 8.00
N ASP A 60 -14.00 -20.32 8.24
CA ASP A 60 -12.78 -20.58 8.99
C ASP A 60 -11.71 -19.63 8.48
N LYS A 61 -11.44 -18.59 9.26
CA LYS A 61 -10.44 -17.58 8.95
C LYS A 61 -9.09 -18.23 9.25
N LYS A 62 -8.61 -19.06 8.31
CA LYS A 62 -7.23 -19.53 8.33
C LYS A 62 -6.37 -18.27 8.42
N SER A 63 -5.81 -18.00 9.60
CA SER A 63 -5.01 -16.80 9.83
C SER A 63 -3.87 -16.79 8.81
N GLN A 64 -3.82 -15.75 7.99
CA GLN A 64 -2.75 -15.61 7.00
C GLN A 64 -1.47 -15.26 7.76
N LYS A 65 -0.44 -16.08 7.62
CA LYS A 65 0.88 -15.80 8.19
C LYS A 65 1.58 -14.71 7.39
N PHE A 66 2.25 -13.80 8.10
CA PHE A 66 3.23 -12.93 7.49
C PHE A 66 4.44 -13.77 7.04
N PRO A 67 5.06 -13.48 5.87
CA PRO A 67 6.22 -14.24 5.41
C PRO A 67 7.35 -14.23 6.43
N GLU A 68 7.98 -15.37 6.66
CA GLU A 68 9.23 -15.41 7.40
C GLU A 68 10.35 -14.76 6.57
N PHE A 69 11.19 -13.98 7.24
CA PHE A 69 12.28 -13.25 6.58
C PHE A 69 13.52 -13.11 7.45
N LYS A 70 14.64 -12.92 6.77
CA LYS A 70 15.90 -12.39 7.30
C LYS A 70 16.35 -11.34 6.31
N ALA A 71 16.65 -10.14 6.79
CA ALA A 71 16.96 -8.99 5.95
C ALA A 71 17.86 -8.00 6.70
N LYS A 72 18.20 -6.91 6.04
CA LYS A 72 18.84 -5.74 6.66
C LYS A 72 17.85 -4.61 6.82
N THR A 73 18.05 -3.83 7.87
CA THR A 73 17.40 -2.52 7.98
C THR A 73 18.09 -1.50 7.06
N VAL A 74 17.45 -0.37 6.84
CA VAL A 74 18.03 0.78 6.10
C VAL A 74 19.30 1.31 6.79
N THR A 75 19.47 1.07 8.10
CA THR A 75 20.68 1.39 8.87
C THR A 75 21.76 0.29 8.79
N GLY A 76 21.44 -0.86 8.18
CA GLY A 76 22.37 -1.97 7.98
C GLY A 76 22.38 -3.04 9.08
N GLU A 77 21.50 -2.91 10.08
CA GLU A 77 21.35 -3.89 11.15
C GLU A 77 20.61 -5.15 10.66
N ASP A 78 20.91 -6.30 11.25
CA ASP A 78 20.18 -7.52 10.97
C ASP A 78 18.78 -7.48 11.60
N ILE A 79 17.77 -7.91 10.86
CA ILE A 79 16.39 -8.04 11.32
C ILE A 79 15.78 -9.33 10.74
N SER A 80 14.94 -9.99 11.52
CA SER A 80 14.18 -11.16 11.06
C SER A 80 12.74 -11.12 11.54
N SER A 81 11.93 -12.06 11.08
CA SER A 81 10.56 -12.26 11.57
C SER A 81 10.47 -12.56 13.08
N ASP A 82 11.60 -12.82 13.75
CA ASP A 82 11.64 -12.92 15.20
C ASP A 82 11.20 -11.63 15.92
N VAL A 83 11.29 -10.49 15.24
CA VAL A 83 10.80 -9.19 15.74
C VAL A 83 9.33 -9.24 16.19
N PHE A 84 8.53 -10.15 15.65
CA PHE A 84 7.14 -10.33 16.07
C PHE A 84 7.03 -10.93 17.47
N LYS A 85 7.90 -11.86 17.82
CA LYS A 85 7.87 -12.61 19.11
C LYS A 85 8.12 -11.71 20.31
N ASP A 86 8.85 -10.61 20.12
CA ASP A 86 9.25 -9.69 21.18
C ASP A 86 8.12 -8.69 21.53
N ASN A 87 7.02 -8.70 20.77
CA ASN A 87 5.94 -7.73 20.91
C ASN A 87 4.58 -8.41 20.90
N LYS A 88 3.59 -7.81 21.54
CA LYS A 88 2.19 -8.29 21.48
C LYS A 88 1.63 -8.11 20.07
N LEU A 89 1.95 -6.98 19.44
CA LEU A 89 1.48 -6.62 18.11
C LEU A 89 2.57 -5.83 17.39
N THR A 90 2.79 -6.12 16.11
CA THR A 90 3.67 -5.34 15.23
C THR A 90 2.85 -4.74 14.10
N VAL A 91 2.94 -3.43 13.94
CA VAL A 91 2.38 -2.67 12.82
C VAL A 91 3.41 -2.70 11.69
N VAL A 92 3.16 -3.48 10.64
CA VAL A 92 4.03 -3.60 9.47
C VAL A 92 3.50 -2.72 8.35
N ASN A 93 4.18 -1.61 8.07
CA ASN A 93 3.77 -0.65 7.04
C ASN A 93 4.60 -0.83 5.76
N VAL A 94 3.94 -1.10 4.64
CA VAL A 94 4.57 -1.22 3.32
C VAL A 94 4.45 0.11 2.59
N TRP A 95 5.59 0.72 2.28
CA TRP A 95 5.68 2.06 1.74
C TRP A 95 6.78 2.20 0.67
N GLY A 96 6.77 3.29 -0.06
CA GLY A 96 7.82 3.65 -1.02
C GLY A 96 8.08 5.15 -1.03
N SER A 97 9.30 5.58 -1.36
CA SER A 97 9.70 6.99 -1.38
C SER A 97 8.95 7.81 -2.44
N TRP A 98 8.51 7.16 -3.49
CA TRP A 98 7.72 7.72 -4.58
C TRP A 98 6.23 7.91 -4.25
N CYS A 99 5.76 7.33 -3.13
CA CYS A 99 4.35 7.29 -2.75
C CYS A 99 4.01 8.46 -1.81
N GLY A 100 3.42 9.53 -2.33
CA GLY A 100 3.07 10.71 -1.55
C GLY A 100 2.25 10.44 -0.28
N PRO A 101 1.13 9.68 -0.36
CA PRO A 101 0.35 9.32 0.83
C PRO A 101 1.14 8.50 1.86
N CYS A 102 2.08 7.62 1.40
CA CYS A 102 2.95 6.87 2.30
C CYS A 102 3.86 7.79 3.10
N VAL A 103 4.51 8.73 2.41
CA VAL A 103 5.42 9.70 3.06
C VAL A 103 4.65 10.58 4.05
N ALA A 104 3.40 10.93 3.74
CA ALA A 104 2.56 11.76 4.61
C ALA A 104 2.17 11.06 5.92
N GLU A 105 2.04 9.71 5.96
CA GLU A 105 1.67 8.98 7.17
C GLU A 105 2.87 8.57 8.05
N ILE A 106 4.12 8.63 7.55
CA ILE A 106 5.33 8.27 8.31
C ILE A 106 5.43 9.00 9.65
N PRO A 107 5.19 10.32 9.76
CA PRO A 107 5.20 11.00 11.06
C PRO A 107 4.13 10.49 12.02
N GLU A 108 2.98 10.02 11.51
CA GLU A 108 1.91 9.47 12.34
C GLU A 108 2.28 8.08 12.88
N LEU A 109 2.95 7.26 12.06
CA LEU A 109 3.52 5.98 12.49
C LEU A 109 4.64 6.16 13.52
N GLN A 110 5.47 7.21 13.39
CA GLN A 110 6.47 7.55 14.40
C GLN A 110 5.83 7.88 15.75
N LYS A 111 4.79 8.72 15.75
CA LYS A 111 4.04 9.03 16.97
C LYS A 111 3.37 7.78 17.56
N LEU A 112 2.78 6.92 16.71
CA LEU A 112 2.20 5.66 17.17
C LEU A 112 3.24 4.80 17.87
N TYR A 113 4.42 4.63 17.26
CA TYR A 113 5.52 3.88 17.86
C TYR A 113 5.91 4.43 19.24
N GLU A 114 6.14 5.74 19.32
CA GLU A 114 6.50 6.40 20.59
C GLU A 114 5.44 6.21 21.69
N ASN A 115 4.17 6.29 21.33
CA ASN A 115 3.05 6.20 22.27
C ASN A 115 2.73 4.76 22.74
N MET A 116 3.11 3.75 21.93
CA MET A 116 2.64 2.38 22.12
C MET A 116 3.76 1.36 22.36
N LYS A 117 5.04 1.68 22.13
CA LYS A 117 6.16 0.74 22.31
C LYS A 117 6.22 0.16 23.72
N ASP A 118 6.01 0.97 24.73
CA ASP A 118 6.04 0.53 26.13
C ASP A 118 4.79 -0.31 26.52
N LYS A 119 3.79 -0.39 25.63
CA LYS A 119 2.61 -1.24 25.75
C LYS A 119 2.75 -2.57 25.02
N GLY A 120 3.91 -2.82 24.41
CA GLY A 120 4.22 -4.02 23.63
C GLY A 120 3.76 -3.95 22.18
N VAL A 121 3.63 -2.75 21.62
CA VAL A 121 3.36 -2.54 20.19
C VAL A 121 4.62 -2.04 19.49
N ASN A 122 5.02 -2.74 18.44
CA ASN A 122 6.13 -2.34 17.59
C ASN A 122 5.63 -1.78 16.25
N VAL A 123 6.47 -0.99 15.58
CA VAL A 123 6.26 -0.54 14.20
C VAL A 123 7.47 -0.95 13.36
N VAL A 124 7.22 -1.52 12.18
CA VAL A 124 8.24 -1.90 11.20
C VAL A 124 7.82 -1.38 9.83
N GLY A 125 8.67 -0.60 9.19
CA GLY A 125 8.50 -0.19 7.80
C GLY A 125 9.11 -1.21 6.83
N LEU A 126 8.44 -1.50 5.73
CA LEU A 126 9.03 -2.20 4.59
C LEU A 126 9.19 -1.18 3.46
N ALA A 127 10.41 -0.69 3.25
CA ALA A 127 10.72 0.31 2.25
C ALA A 127 10.91 -0.37 0.88
N GLN A 128 9.84 -0.40 0.08
CA GLN A 128 9.75 -1.17 -1.17
C GLN A 128 10.88 -0.87 -2.16
N ASP A 129 11.28 0.37 -2.25
CA ASP A 129 12.30 0.86 -3.18
C ASP A 129 13.68 1.08 -2.55
N ALA A 130 13.90 0.65 -1.30
CA ALA A 130 15.20 0.80 -0.62
C ALA A 130 16.35 0.11 -1.37
N GLY A 131 16.07 -0.98 -2.08
CA GLY A 131 17.07 -1.66 -2.92
C GLY A 131 17.48 -0.88 -4.18
N THR A 132 16.67 0.09 -4.63
CA THR A 132 16.88 0.85 -5.86
C THR A 132 17.09 2.34 -5.64
N ASP A 133 16.54 2.91 -4.59
CA ASP A 133 16.67 4.33 -4.20
C ASP A 133 16.84 4.52 -2.68
N MET A 134 17.90 3.93 -2.15
CA MET A 134 18.26 4.03 -0.73
C MET A 134 18.44 5.49 -0.28
N GLY A 135 18.89 6.37 -1.17
CA GLY A 135 19.08 7.78 -0.85
C GLY A 135 17.76 8.47 -0.49
N ALA A 136 16.76 8.36 -1.37
CA ALA A 136 15.44 8.94 -1.13
C ALA A 136 14.77 8.35 0.12
N VAL A 137 14.92 7.04 0.35
CA VAL A 137 14.40 6.38 1.55
C VAL A 137 15.03 6.97 2.82
N LYS A 138 16.36 7.08 2.87
CA LYS A 138 17.07 7.65 4.03
C LYS A 138 16.70 9.10 4.28
N ASP A 139 16.64 9.92 3.24
CA ASP A 139 16.29 11.34 3.35
C ASP A 139 14.88 11.53 3.97
N ILE A 140 13.92 10.68 3.59
CA ILE A 140 12.56 10.70 4.14
C ILE A 140 12.56 10.30 5.62
N LEU A 141 13.25 9.22 5.97
CA LEU A 141 13.30 8.73 7.35
C LEU A 141 13.99 9.74 8.28
N GLU A 142 15.10 10.33 7.84
CA GLU A 142 15.84 11.36 8.59
C GLU A 142 15.00 12.62 8.78
N LYS A 143 14.38 13.15 7.70
CA LYS A 143 13.52 14.32 7.75
C LYS A 143 12.36 14.16 8.74
N ASN A 144 11.80 12.96 8.83
CA ASN A 144 10.69 12.64 9.74
C ASN A 144 11.16 12.13 11.11
N LYS A 145 12.48 12.09 11.36
CA LYS A 145 13.09 11.63 12.63
C LYS A 145 12.60 10.23 13.03
N VAL A 146 12.48 9.34 12.06
CA VAL A 146 12.00 7.97 12.27
C VAL A 146 13.00 7.17 13.10
N THR A 147 12.50 6.53 14.17
CA THR A 147 13.30 5.70 15.08
C THR A 147 12.88 4.22 15.08
N TYR A 148 11.72 3.88 14.50
CA TYR A 148 11.33 2.49 14.29
C TYR A 148 12.08 1.89 13.10
N GLN A 149 12.26 0.57 13.12
CA GLN A 149 13.04 -0.14 12.11
C GLN A 149 12.39 -0.08 10.72
N ASN A 150 13.20 0.19 9.70
CA ASN A 150 12.80 0.12 8.30
C ASN A 150 13.64 -0.91 7.57
N VAL A 151 12.99 -1.89 6.97
CA VAL A 151 13.59 -3.06 6.33
C VAL A 151 13.79 -2.80 4.85
N VAL A 152 14.93 -3.22 4.34
CA VAL A 152 15.19 -3.41 2.90
C VAL A 152 14.60 -4.78 2.54
N PRO A 153 13.54 -4.86 1.72
CA PRO A 153 12.93 -6.14 1.38
C PRO A 153 13.89 -7.08 0.67
N GLU A 154 14.03 -8.31 1.19
CA GLU A 154 14.85 -9.37 0.62
C GLU A 154 14.08 -10.72 0.64
N GLY A 155 14.38 -11.62 -0.31
CA GLY A 155 13.78 -12.94 -0.38
C GLY A 155 12.24 -12.94 -0.36
N ALA A 156 11.64 -13.77 0.47
CA ALA A 156 10.18 -13.94 0.53
C ALA A 156 9.42 -12.64 0.86
N VAL A 157 10.03 -11.70 1.60
CA VAL A 157 9.40 -10.41 1.89
C VAL A 157 9.40 -9.48 0.67
N THR A 158 10.35 -9.65 -0.25
CA THR A 158 10.31 -8.95 -1.55
C THR A 158 9.09 -9.40 -2.36
N ASP A 159 8.86 -10.71 -2.47
CA ASP A 159 7.71 -11.27 -3.20
C ASP A 159 6.39 -10.79 -2.57
N PHE A 160 6.34 -10.75 -1.24
CA PHE A 160 5.19 -10.21 -0.51
C PHE A 160 4.94 -8.74 -0.84
N VAL A 161 5.97 -7.90 -0.74
CA VAL A 161 5.88 -6.46 -1.06
C VAL A 161 5.48 -6.24 -2.52
N MET A 162 6.02 -7.03 -3.46
CA MET A 162 5.67 -6.94 -4.89
C MET A 162 4.25 -7.41 -5.18
N SER A 163 3.63 -8.21 -4.31
CA SER A 163 2.22 -8.61 -4.42
C SER A 163 1.23 -7.52 -3.98
N ILE A 164 1.70 -6.46 -3.33
CA ILE A 164 0.87 -5.36 -2.83
C ILE A 164 0.41 -4.48 -3.99
N GLN A 165 -0.90 -4.38 -4.17
CA GLN A 165 -1.52 -3.64 -5.28
C GLN A 165 -1.82 -2.18 -4.95
N ALA A 166 -1.85 -1.81 -3.68
CA ALA A 166 -2.18 -0.45 -3.23
C ALA A 166 -1.23 0.01 -2.11
N PHE A 167 -0.74 1.23 -2.23
CA PHE A 167 0.17 1.85 -1.27
C PHE A 167 -0.46 3.11 -0.65
N PRO A 168 -0.23 3.34 0.65
CA PRO A 168 0.36 2.42 1.61
C PRO A 168 -0.55 1.24 1.96
N SER A 169 0.06 0.13 2.40
CA SER A 169 -0.66 -1.00 3.01
C SER A 169 -0.02 -1.33 4.36
N THR A 170 -0.84 -1.39 5.40
CA THR A 170 -0.38 -1.67 6.77
C THR A 170 -1.02 -2.97 7.26
N PHE A 171 -0.21 -3.84 7.83
CA PHE A 171 -0.61 -5.13 8.39
C PHE A 171 -0.39 -5.12 9.89
N LEU A 172 -1.38 -5.55 10.65
CA LEU A 172 -1.24 -5.80 12.07
C LEU A 172 -0.89 -7.27 12.25
N VAL A 173 0.26 -7.54 12.86
CA VAL A 173 0.83 -8.89 12.99
C VAL A 173 1.01 -9.22 14.46
N ASP A 174 0.47 -10.35 14.92
CA ASP A 174 0.60 -10.82 16.29
C ASP A 174 1.98 -11.43 16.59
N SER A 175 2.22 -11.81 17.84
CA SER A 175 3.48 -12.41 18.31
C SER A 175 3.79 -13.77 17.64
N GLU A 176 2.79 -14.44 17.08
CA GLU A 176 2.96 -15.69 16.35
C GLU A 176 3.20 -15.47 14.85
N GLY A 177 3.18 -14.23 14.36
CA GLY A 177 3.33 -13.86 12.96
C GLY A 177 2.03 -14.01 12.14
N ASN A 178 0.86 -14.08 12.78
CA ASN A 178 -0.40 -14.07 12.06
C ASN A 178 -0.79 -12.63 11.72
N ILE A 179 -1.27 -12.41 10.50
CA ILE A 179 -1.89 -11.14 10.11
C ILE A 179 -3.30 -11.12 10.69
N VAL A 180 -3.51 -10.26 11.70
CA VAL A 180 -4.79 -10.12 12.40
C VAL A 180 -5.68 -9.05 11.80
N ASP A 181 -5.07 -8.06 11.12
CA ASP A 181 -5.81 -7.02 10.38
C ASP A 181 -4.98 -6.42 9.24
N LYS A 182 -5.66 -5.78 8.28
CA LYS A 182 -5.04 -5.09 7.14
C LYS A 182 -5.72 -3.75 6.89
N ILE A 183 -4.93 -2.69 6.79
CA ILE A 183 -5.37 -1.33 6.48
C ILE A 183 -4.81 -0.93 5.11
N GLN A 184 -5.65 -0.42 4.21
CA GLN A 184 -5.20 0.12 2.93
C GLN A 184 -5.40 1.64 2.89
N GLY A 185 -4.42 2.33 2.31
CA GLY A 185 -4.40 3.80 2.21
C GLY A 185 -3.92 4.47 3.48
N GLY A 186 -3.45 5.73 3.33
CA GLY A 186 -2.89 6.53 4.42
C GLY A 186 -3.87 6.77 5.56
N ARG A 187 -3.35 6.80 6.79
CA ARG A 187 -4.11 7.04 8.01
C ARG A 187 -3.41 8.07 8.89
N ASP A 188 -4.20 8.72 9.72
CA ASP A 188 -3.74 9.56 10.82
C ASP A 188 -3.48 8.73 12.10
N LEU A 189 -2.89 9.35 13.09
CA LEU A 189 -2.56 8.73 14.36
C LEU A 189 -3.78 8.16 15.09
N GLU A 190 -4.91 8.86 15.07
CA GLU A 190 -6.15 8.42 15.74
C GLU A 190 -6.64 7.11 15.12
N SER A 191 -6.71 7.04 13.80
CA SER A 191 -7.12 5.85 13.06
C SER A 191 -6.18 4.67 13.30
N PHE A 192 -4.87 4.89 13.30
CA PHE A 192 -3.90 3.84 13.62
C PHE A 192 -4.02 3.37 15.06
N THR A 193 -4.13 4.30 16.02
CA THR A 193 -4.27 3.96 17.44
C THR A 193 -5.51 3.11 17.66
N LYS A 194 -6.65 3.53 17.08
CA LYS A 194 -7.89 2.76 17.19
C LYS A 194 -7.75 1.35 16.61
N ALA A 195 -7.16 1.20 15.42
CA ALA A 195 -6.97 -0.12 14.80
C ALA A 195 -6.09 -1.04 15.67
N VAL A 196 -5.02 -0.50 16.23
CA VAL A 196 -4.12 -1.23 17.14
C VAL A 196 -4.84 -1.64 18.42
N GLU A 197 -5.59 -0.73 19.05
CA GLU A 197 -6.36 -1.04 20.27
C GLU A 197 -7.46 -2.08 20.00
N ASP A 198 -8.18 -1.95 18.88
CA ASP A 198 -9.18 -2.92 18.46
C ASP A 198 -8.58 -4.32 18.21
N ALA A 199 -7.36 -4.39 17.66
CA ALA A 199 -6.65 -5.65 17.47
C ALA A 199 -6.21 -6.27 18.80
N LEU A 200 -5.59 -5.48 19.68
CA LEU A 200 -5.16 -5.92 21.01
C LEU A 200 -6.32 -6.43 21.87
N ASN A 201 -7.50 -5.82 21.77
CA ASN A 201 -8.69 -6.22 22.53
C ASN A 201 -9.30 -7.55 22.03
N LYS A 202 -8.94 -8.02 20.84
CA LYS A 202 -9.43 -9.27 20.22
C LYS A 202 -8.48 -10.45 20.41
N MET A 203 -7.28 -10.20 20.90
CA MET A 203 -6.24 -11.20 21.16
C MET A 203 -6.36 -11.76 22.59
#